data_5f6f9e405e01923f049bebf918d4e517
#
_entry.id   5f6f9e405e01923f049bebf918d4e517
#
_cell.length_a   1.000
_cell.length_b   1.000
_cell.length_c   1.000
_cell.angle_alpha   90.00
_cell.angle_beta   90.00
_cell.angle_gamma   90.00
#
_symmetry.space_group_name_H-M   'P 1'
#
loop_
_entity.id
_entity.type
_entity.pdbx_description
1 polymer ?
#
loop_
_entity_poly.entity_id
_entity_poly.type
_entity_poly.pdbx_seq_one_letter_code
_entity_poly.pdbx_strand_id
1 'polypeptide(L)'
;MRILHLYKDYTPVLGGIENHIRVLAEGQARRGHDVTVLAANRGWQTSIETVGGVRVVLAPRLGTIASTPICPSLPRWLSRLEADVTHLHFPHPPGEVAHLLVGRAAGMVITYHADIVRQRHLLPLYEPLLRRVLGRANRILATSPAYIESSRFLRAVRDKCVVVPIGIDVGRFESRSGEPRAPLRARWHLPPDRPVAVFVGRLRYYKGLDYLLRSLPLVPDLHLLLVGGGPLWNSTRALAEALGVANRVVFTGDVDDGDLPACYAAGDLFVLPSHTRAEAFGTSIVEAMAAGLPVISTEIQTGTSWVNQDGVTGLVIPPCDPGALAAAMGALAADPARRSAMGRAGRARAHEMFEASMMVEAVEGVYREVLAKSAGS
;
A
#
# COMPACT_ATOMS: atom_id res chain seq x y z
N MET A 1 -16.02 -14.28 -15.54
CA MET A 1 -16.32 -12.85 -15.79
C MET A 1 -15.17 -12.25 -16.56
N ARG A 2 -15.44 -11.27 -17.43
CA ARG A 2 -14.43 -10.41 -18.03
C ARG A 2 -14.25 -9.19 -17.11
N ILE A 3 -13.06 -9.01 -16.57
CA ILE A 3 -12.74 -7.98 -15.57
C ILE A 3 -11.71 -7.03 -16.16
N LEU A 4 -12.00 -5.73 -16.13
CA LEU A 4 -11.08 -4.70 -16.60
C LEU A 4 -10.63 -3.83 -15.41
N HIS A 5 -9.37 -3.94 -15.00
CA HIS A 5 -8.75 -3.01 -14.06
C HIS A 5 -8.20 -1.79 -14.82
N LEU A 6 -8.45 -0.60 -14.28
CA LEU A 6 -7.98 0.66 -14.86
C LEU A 6 -7.23 1.47 -13.82
N TYR A 7 -5.93 1.71 -14.11
CA TYR A 7 -5.07 2.55 -13.27
C TYR A 7 -3.99 3.27 -14.10
N LYS A 8 -3.28 4.19 -13.45
CA LYS A 8 -2.25 5.00 -14.11
C LYS A 8 -0.94 4.27 -14.41
N ASP A 9 -0.56 3.31 -13.58
CA ASP A 9 0.67 2.53 -13.69
C ASP A 9 0.40 1.06 -13.30
N TYR A 10 1.23 0.13 -13.81
CA TYR A 10 1.19 -1.29 -13.46
C TYR A 10 2.62 -1.85 -13.43
N THR A 11 2.78 -3.14 -13.08
CA THR A 11 4.10 -3.80 -13.10
C THR A 11 4.85 -3.54 -14.41
N PRO A 12 6.18 -3.30 -14.40
CA PRO A 12 7.13 -3.43 -13.28
C PRO A 12 7.29 -2.16 -12.42
N VAL A 13 6.32 -1.25 -12.40
CA VAL A 13 6.37 -0.05 -11.54
C VAL A 13 6.18 -0.47 -10.08
N LEU A 14 7.17 -0.17 -9.22
CA LEU A 14 7.09 -0.48 -7.80
C LEU A 14 6.22 0.56 -7.06
N GLY A 15 5.20 0.09 -6.36
CA GLY A 15 4.33 0.90 -5.53
C GLY A 15 3.23 0.05 -4.86
N GLY A 16 2.66 0.56 -3.76
CA GLY A 16 1.66 -0.19 -2.99
C GLY A 16 0.36 -0.45 -3.77
N ILE A 17 -0.08 0.53 -4.59
CA ILE A 17 -1.31 0.37 -5.39
C ILE A 17 -1.04 -0.56 -6.57
N GLU A 18 0.08 -0.42 -7.24
CA GLU A 18 0.50 -1.25 -8.36
C GLU A 18 0.62 -2.72 -7.94
N ASN A 19 1.22 -2.97 -6.77
CA ASN A 19 1.30 -4.32 -6.20
C ASN A 19 -0.07 -4.86 -5.80
N HIS A 20 -0.93 -4.05 -5.19
CA HIS A 20 -2.31 -4.44 -4.88
C HIS A 20 -3.07 -4.87 -6.16
N ILE A 21 -2.98 -4.08 -7.24
CA ILE A 21 -3.65 -4.41 -8.51
C ILE A 21 -3.08 -5.72 -9.08
N ARG A 22 -1.76 -5.92 -9.02
CA ARG A 22 -1.12 -7.16 -9.47
C ARG A 22 -1.63 -8.37 -8.70
N VAL A 23 -1.58 -8.32 -7.37
CA VAL A 23 -2.04 -9.43 -6.51
C VAL A 23 -3.51 -9.75 -6.76
N LEU A 24 -4.36 -8.74 -6.89
CA LEU A 24 -5.78 -8.90 -7.16
C LEU A 24 -6.03 -9.49 -8.55
N ALA A 25 -5.46 -8.90 -9.60
CA ALA A 25 -5.67 -9.33 -10.99
C ALA A 25 -5.14 -10.74 -11.25
N GLU A 26 -3.93 -11.06 -10.78
CA GLU A 26 -3.37 -12.41 -10.90
C GLU A 26 -4.16 -13.43 -10.08
N GLY A 27 -4.66 -13.05 -8.89
CA GLY A 27 -5.53 -13.88 -8.07
C GLY A 27 -6.83 -14.23 -8.80
N GLN A 28 -7.46 -13.25 -9.44
CA GLN A 28 -8.67 -13.42 -10.24
C GLN A 28 -8.42 -14.28 -11.48
N ALA A 29 -7.30 -14.08 -12.19
CA ALA A 29 -6.91 -14.89 -13.34
C ALA A 29 -6.72 -16.38 -12.95
N ARG A 30 -6.06 -16.66 -11.81
CA ARG A 30 -5.93 -18.02 -11.27
C ARG A 30 -7.28 -18.68 -10.93
N ARG A 31 -8.30 -17.90 -10.65
CA ARG A 31 -9.69 -18.35 -10.39
C ARG A 31 -10.52 -18.49 -11.68
N GLY A 32 -9.89 -18.37 -12.86
CA GLY A 32 -10.51 -18.60 -14.16
C GLY A 32 -11.28 -17.41 -14.73
N HIS A 33 -11.01 -16.19 -14.25
CA HIS A 33 -11.57 -14.98 -14.87
C HIS A 33 -10.71 -14.49 -16.03
N ASP A 34 -11.34 -13.87 -17.04
CA ASP A 34 -10.65 -13.16 -18.12
C ASP A 34 -10.33 -11.75 -17.62
N VAL A 35 -9.06 -11.53 -17.23
CA VAL A 35 -8.64 -10.31 -16.56
C VAL A 35 -7.75 -9.48 -17.48
N THR A 36 -8.14 -8.23 -17.70
CA THR A 36 -7.34 -7.24 -18.41
C THR A 36 -6.99 -6.08 -17.47
N VAL A 37 -5.74 -5.64 -17.50
CA VAL A 37 -5.29 -4.40 -16.88
C VAL A 37 -4.98 -3.38 -17.97
N LEU A 38 -5.65 -2.22 -17.94
CA LEU A 38 -5.36 -1.08 -18.79
C LEU A 38 -4.63 -0.01 -17.96
N ALA A 39 -3.38 0.29 -18.34
CA ALA A 39 -2.56 1.29 -17.68
C ALA A 39 -1.76 2.13 -18.68
N ALA A 40 -1.02 3.13 -18.19
CA ALA A 40 -0.13 3.94 -19.03
C ALA A 40 1.23 3.27 -19.21
N ASN A 41 1.74 3.22 -20.45
CA ASN A 41 3.11 2.85 -20.73
C ASN A 41 4.09 3.93 -20.19
N ARG A 42 5.34 3.57 -20.01
CA ARG A 42 6.42 4.55 -19.79
C ARG A 42 6.92 5.21 -21.08
N GLY A 43 6.66 4.57 -22.23
CA GLY A 43 7.06 4.99 -23.56
C GLY A 43 5.90 5.43 -24.46
N TRP A 44 6.24 5.70 -25.72
CA TRP A 44 5.36 6.26 -26.75
C TRP A 44 4.58 5.20 -27.54
N GLN A 45 4.83 3.91 -27.27
CA GLN A 45 4.21 2.80 -27.98
C GLN A 45 3.21 2.09 -27.08
N THR A 46 2.19 1.48 -27.69
CA THR A 46 1.34 0.52 -26.99
C THR A 46 2.11 -0.76 -26.77
N SER A 47 2.07 -1.31 -25.55
CA SER A 47 2.48 -2.68 -25.25
C SER A 47 1.27 -3.51 -24.88
N ILE A 48 1.22 -4.75 -25.38
CA ILE A 48 0.22 -5.74 -24.98
C ILE A 48 0.98 -7.02 -24.69
N GLU A 49 0.85 -7.50 -23.46
CA GLU A 49 1.54 -8.69 -22.97
C GLU A 49 0.64 -9.48 -22.02
N THR A 50 1.01 -10.72 -21.72
CA THR A 50 0.33 -11.51 -20.70
C THR A 50 1.33 -11.81 -19.57
N VAL A 51 1.01 -11.36 -18.37
CA VAL A 51 1.84 -11.53 -17.16
C VAL A 51 0.98 -12.15 -16.06
N GLY A 52 1.42 -13.27 -15.48
CA GLY A 52 0.68 -13.94 -14.42
C GLY A 52 -0.75 -14.37 -14.79
N GLY A 53 -1.02 -14.65 -16.07
CA GLY A 53 -2.35 -14.97 -16.59
C GLY A 53 -3.23 -13.74 -16.88
N VAL A 54 -2.72 -12.54 -16.65
CA VAL A 54 -3.43 -11.27 -16.85
C VAL A 54 -3.01 -10.63 -18.17
N ARG A 55 -3.97 -10.23 -19.00
CA ARG A 55 -3.72 -9.42 -20.19
C ARG A 55 -3.42 -7.99 -19.79
N VAL A 56 -2.21 -7.50 -20.07
CA VAL A 56 -1.77 -6.15 -19.73
C VAL A 56 -1.73 -5.29 -21.00
N VAL A 57 -2.49 -4.21 -21.03
CA VAL A 57 -2.53 -3.24 -22.12
C VAL A 57 -1.96 -1.92 -21.60
N LEU A 58 -0.79 -1.53 -22.06
CA LEU A 58 -0.12 -0.29 -21.69
C LEU A 58 -0.30 0.76 -22.80
N ALA A 59 -1.12 1.77 -22.53
CA ALA A 59 -1.39 2.85 -23.48
C ALA A 59 -0.22 3.84 -23.56
N PRO A 60 0.11 4.40 -24.75
CA PRO A 60 1.19 5.36 -24.92
C PRO A 60 1.06 6.56 -23.99
N ARG A 61 2.19 6.98 -23.38
CA ARG A 61 2.29 8.15 -22.50
C ARG A 61 3.01 9.28 -23.23
N LEU A 62 2.34 10.42 -23.39
CA LEU A 62 2.97 11.63 -23.95
C LEU A 62 3.78 12.42 -22.90
N GLY A 63 3.45 12.29 -21.63
CA GLY A 63 4.10 12.98 -20.52
C GLY A 63 3.41 12.70 -19.20
N THR A 64 3.85 13.41 -18.16
CA THR A 64 3.26 13.30 -16.81
C THR A 64 3.11 14.70 -16.20
N ILE A 65 1.91 15.04 -15.75
CA ILE A 65 1.60 16.30 -15.05
C ILE A 65 1.03 15.95 -13.68
N ALA A 66 1.57 16.55 -12.62
CA ALA A 66 1.13 16.35 -11.24
C ALA A 66 1.01 14.85 -10.83
N SER A 67 2.00 14.03 -11.25
CA SER A 67 2.03 12.58 -11.06
C SER A 67 0.92 11.81 -11.80
N THR A 68 0.30 12.42 -12.80
CA THR A 68 -0.74 11.83 -13.64
C THR A 68 -0.23 11.68 -15.06
N PRO A 69 -0.23 10.48 -15.66
CA PRO A 69 0.18 10.27 -17.04
C PRO A 69 -0.85 10.85 -18.01
N ILE A 70 -0.36 11.44 -19.08
CA ILE A 70 -1.19 11.94 -20.20
C ILE A 70 -1.20 10.88 -21.28
N CYS A 71 -2.35 10.19 -21.44
CA CYS A 71 -2.56 9.10 -22.40
C CYS A 71 -3.79 9.37 -23.25
N PRO A 72 -3.70 10.12 -24.37
CA PRO A 72 -4.86 10.48 -25.20
C PRO A 72 -5.56 9.27 -25.82
N SER A 73 -4.88 8.15 -25.98
CA SER A 73 -5.44 6.91 -26.49
C SER A 73 -6.22 6.09 -25.47
N LEU A 74 -6.19 6.47 -24.18
CA LEU A 74 -6.87 5.73 -23.11
C LEU A 74 -8.38 5.54 -23.34
N PRO A 75 -9.17 6.57 -23.75
CA PRO A 75 -10.59 6.38 -24.06
C PRO A 75 -10.82 5.39 -25.21
N ARG A 76 -9.96 5.41 -26.24
CA ARG A 76 -10.06 4.48 -27.39
C ARG A 76 -9.80 3.04 -26.95
N TRP A 77 -8.82 2.79 -26.07
CA TRP A 77 -8.59 1.47 -25.52
C TRP A 77 -9.75 1.01 -24.66
N LEU A 78 -10.21 1.87 -23.76
CA LEU A 78 -11.35 1.58 -22.88
C LEU A 78 -12.63 1.23 -23.65
N SER A 79 -12.91 1.92 -24.77
CA SER A 79 -14.09 1.64 -25.60
C SER A 79 -14.01 0.34 -26.39
N ARG A 80 -12.81 -0.24 -26.57
CA ARG A 80 -12.56 -1.47 -27.34
C ARG A 80 -12.46 -2.72 -26.46
N LEU A 81 -12.14 -2.53 -25.17
CA LEU A 81 -12.00 -3.63 -24.23
C LEU A 81 -13.37 -3.98 -23.67
N GLU A 82 -13.82 -5.19 -23.98
CA GLU A 82 -15.07 -5.71 -23.44
C GLU A 82 -14.88 -6.17 -22.00
N ALA A 83 -15.74 -5.75 -21.11
CA ALA A 83 -15.73 -6.13 -19.71
C ALA A 83 -17.16 -6.24 -19.16
N ASP A 84 -17.38 -7.20 -18.28
CA ASP A 84 -18.60 -7.31 -17.49
C ASP A 84 -18.53 -6.30 -16.33
N VAL A 85 -17.34 -6.14 -15.73
CA VAL A 85 -17.04 -5.17 -14.67
C VAL A 85 -15.79 -4.36 -15.02
N THR A 86 -15.90 -3.03 -14.91
CA THR A 86 -14.72 -2.15 -14.85
C THR A 86 -14.43 -1.79 -13.42
N HIS A 87 -13.21 -2.13 -12.98
CA HIS A 87 -12.68 -1.79 -11.66
C HIS A 87 -11.68 -0.64 -11.76
N LEU A 88 -12.10 0.54 -11.35
CA LEU A 88 -11.25 1.72 -11.29
C LEU A 88 -10.43 1.73 -9.99
N HIS A 89 -9.16 2.09 -10.08
CA HIS A 89 -8.33 2.31 -8.90
C HIS A 89 -8.07 3.81 -8.72
N PHE A 90 -8.70 4.40 -7.73
CA PHE A 90 -8.64 5.83 -7.42
C PHE A 90 -7.39 6.15 -6.56
N PRO A 91 -6.64 7.25 -6.83
CA PRO A 91 -6.95 8.32 -7.79
C PRO A 91 -6.29 8.10 -9.16
N HIS A 92 -7.07 8.25 -10.22
CA HIS A 92 -6.61 8.27 -11.61
C HIS A 92 -7.51 9.14 -12.48
N PRO A 93 -7.46 10.49 -12.38
CA PRO A 93 -8.40 11.40 -13.04
C PRO A 93 -8.62 11.15 -14.54
N PRO A 94 -7.58 10.90 -15.40
CA PRO A 94 -7.81 10.60 -16.82
C PRO A 94 -8.60 9.32 -17.05
N GLY A 95 -8.36 8.27 -16.26
CA GLY A 95 -9.10 7.00 -16.35
C GLY A 95 -10.54 7.16 -15.94
N GLU A 96 -10.79 7.95 -14.89
CA GLU A 96 -12.12 8.25 -14.39
C GLU A 96 -12.94 9.06 -15.42
N VAL A 97 -12.33 10.08 -16.03
CA VAL A 97 -12.95 10.84 -17.14
C VAL A 97 -13.23 9.94 -18.33
N ALA A 98 -12.23 9.14 -18.74
CA ALA A 98 -12.39 8.22 -19.86
C ALA A 98 -13.56 7.25 -19.62
N HIS A 99 -13.65 6.69 -18.40
CA HIS A 99 -14.74 5.78 -18.05
C HIS A 99 -16.12 6.47 -18.05
N LEU A 100 -16.21 7.70 -17.58
CA LEU A 100 -17.49 8.46 -17.64
C LEU A 100 -17.95 8.72 -19.07
N LEU A 101 -17.01 8.88 -20.01
CA LEU A 101 -17.31 9.21 -21.41
C LEU A 101 -17.62 7.97 -22.27
N VAL A 102 -16.84 6.89 -22.07
CA VAL A 102 -16.87 5.73 -23.00
C VAL A 102 -16.95 4.37 -22.31
N GLY A 103 -17.03 4.31 -20.98
CA GLY A 103 -17.17 3.05 -20.23
C GLY A 103 -18.49 2.36 -20.57
N ARG A 104 -18.44 1.03 -20.87
CA ARG A 104 -19.59 0.24 -21.34
C ARG A 104 -19.89 -0.98 -20.46
N ALA A 105 -19.05 -1.28 -19.47
CA ALA A 105 -19.27 -2.41 -18.57
C ALA A 105 -20.60 -2.29 -17.81
N ALA A 106 -21.26 -3.40 -17.58
CA ALA A 106 -22.50 -3.47 -16.80
C ALA A 106 -22.27 -3.07 -15.33
N GLY A 107 -21.07 -3.33 -14.80
CA GLY A 107 -20.68 -2.97 -13.45
C GLY A 107 -19.49 -1.99 -13.39
N MET A 108 -19.59 -0.99 -12.51
CA MET A 108 -18.50 -0.06 -12.18
C MET A 108 -18.19 -0.16 -10.69
N VAL A 109 -16.99 -0.64 -10.37
CA VAL A 109 -16.47 -0.72 -8.99
C VAL A 109 -15.25 0.19 -8.88
N ILE A 110 -15.08 0.82 -7.74
CA ILE A 110 -13.91 1.69 -7.47
C ILE A 110 -13.22 1.20 -6.20
N THR A 111 -11.91 0.91 -6.25
CA THR A 111 -11.09 0.88 -5.02
C THR A 111 -10.56 2.27 -4.73
N TYR A 112 -10.93 2.80 -3.59
CA TYR A 112 -10.51 4.13 -3.11
C TYR A 112 -9.26 3.99 -2.25
N HIS A 113 -8.06 4.13 -2.88
CA HIS A 113 -6.80 3.87 -2.19
C HIS A 113 -6.36 4.99 -1.27
N ALA A 114 -6.54 6.25 -1.65
CA ALA A 114 -6.14 7.39 -0.84
C ALA A 114 -6.85 8.68 -1.24
N ASP A 115 -7.00 9.61 -0.29
CA ASP A 115 -7.40 10.98 -0.58
C ASP A 115 -6.30 11.72 -1.38
N ILE A 116 -6.69 12.72 -2.17
CA ILE A 116 -5.74 13.60 -2.86
C ILE A 116 -5.21 14.61 -1.85
N VAL A 117 -4.01 14.33 -1.30
CA VAL A 117 -3.38 15.15 -0.26
C VAL A 117 -2.40 16.17 -0.85
N ARG A 118 -1.48 15.72 -1.72
CA ARG A 118 -0.40 16.54 -2.25
C ARG A 118 -0.91 17.66 -3.20
N GLN A 119 -1.84 17.31 -4.08
CA GLN A 119 -2.43 18.24 -5.06
C GLN A 119 -3.74 18.87 -4.53
N ARG A 120 -3.85 19.10 -3.22
CA ARG A 120 -5.07 19.67 -2.60
C ARG A 120 -5.51 21.01 -3.21
N HIS A 121 -4.59 21.79 -3.75
CA HIS A 121 -4.87 23.06 -4.42
C HIS A 121 -5.62 22.88 -5.75
N LEU A 122 -5.50 21.72 -6.42
CA LEU A 122 -6.27 21.38 -7.63
C LEU A 122 -7.60 20.72 -7.30
N LEU A 123 -7.80 20.32 -6.05
CA LEU A 123 -8.98 19.56 -5.62
C LEU A 123 -10.31 20.31 -5.86
N PRO A 124 -10.44 21.63 -5.62
CA PRO A 124 -11.69 22.35 -5.91
C PRO A 124 -12.11 22.25 -7.37
N LEU A 125 -11.17 22.22 -8.29
CA LEU A 125 -11.44 22.07 -9.72
C LEU A 125 -11.83 20.63 -10.08
N TYR A 126 -11.24 19.65 -9.39
CA TYR A 126 -11.49 18.22 -9.65
C TYR A 126 -12.67 17.65 -8.86
N GLU A 127 -13.05 18.25 -7.74
CA GLU A 127 -14.11 17.73 -6.86
C GLU A 127 -15.47 17.50 -7.53
N PRO A 128 -15.98 18.37 -8.41
CA PRO A 128 -17.26 18.08 -9.09
C PRO A 128 -17.20 16.80 -9.93
N LEU A 129 -16.07 16.56 -10.60
CA LEU A 129 -15.85 15.34 -11.37
C LEU A 129 -15.79 14.13 -10.43
N LEU A 130 -15.01 14.21 -9.35
CA LEU A 130 -14.87 13.13 -8.35
C LEU A 130 -16.23 12.74 -7.77
N ARG A 131 -17.05 13.72 -7.38
CA ARG A 131 -18.41 13.46 -6.88
C ARG A 131 -19.27 12.74 -7.91
N ARG A 132 -19.15 13.11 -9.19
CA ARG A 132 -19.88 12.44 -10.27
C ARG A 132 -19.40 11.00 -10.47
N VAL A 133 -18.08 10.76 -10.42
CA VAL A 133 -17.48 9.42 -10.54
C VAL A 133 -17.95 8.51 -9.40
N LEU A 134 -17.82 8.98 -8.14
CA LEU A 134 -18.27 8.22 -6.97
C LEU A 134 -19.78 7.99 -6.98
N GLY A 135 -20.57 8.99 -7.44
CA GLY A 135 -22.02 8.87 -7.58
C GLY A 135 -22.44 7.82 -8.61
N ARG A 136 -21.65 7.60 -9.68
CA ARG A 136 -21.93 6.58 -10.73
C ARG A 136 -21.45 5.19 -10.38
N ALA A 137 -20.51 5.06 -9.46
CA ALA A 137 -20.04 3.75 -9.01
C ALA A 137 -21.18 2.92 -8.42
N ASN A 138 -21.24 1.63 -8.76
CA ASN A 138 -22.17 0.69 -8.15
C ASN A 138 -21.72 0.35 -6.71
N ARG A 139 -20.41 0.16 -6.51
CA ARG A 139 -19.78 -0.05 -5.21
C ARG A 139 -18.42 0.63 -5.15
N ILE A 140 -18.04 1.01 -3.94
CA ILE A 140 -16.73 1.64 -3.64
C ILE A 140 -16.05 0.80 -2.57
N LEU A 141 -14.88 0.25 -2.87
CA LEU A 141 -14.09 -0.52 -1.94
C LEU A 141 -13.16 0.43 -1.19
N ALA A 142 -13.27 0.43 0.12
CA ALA A 142 -12.39 1.16 1.03
C ALA A 142 -11.55 0.16 1.82
N THR A 143 -10.30 0.51 2.10
CA THR A 143 -9.34 -0.41 2.72
C THR A 143 -9.55 -0.61 4.23
N SER A 144 -10.32 0.29 4.89
CA SER A 144 -10.64 0.17 6.31
C SER A 144 -11.92 0.95 6.66
N PRO A 145 -12.62 0.59 7.76
CA PRO A 145 -13.75 1.36 8.29
C PRO A 145 -13.34 2.79 8.66
N ALA A 146 -12.19 2.95 9.32
CA ALA A 146 -11.67 4.25 9.74
C ALA A 146 -11.48 5.20 8.56
N TYR A 147 -11.11 4.67 7.39
CA TYR A 147 -10.93 5.48 6.19
C TYR A 147 -12.26 6.01 5.64
N ILE A 148 -13.35 5.20 5.70
CA ILE A 148 -14.70 5.64 5.31
C ILE A 148 -15.14 6.80 6.21
N GLU A 149 -14.98 6.65 7.52
CA GLU A 149 -15.43 7.64 8.50
C GLU A 149 -14.65 8.96 8.42
N SER A 150 -13.37 8.90 8.10
CA SER A 150 -12.50 10.07 8.10
C SER A 150 -12.40 10.78 6.74
N SER A 151 -12.72 10.10 5.62
CA SER A 151 -12.75 10.73 4.29
C SER A 151 -14.07 11.44 4.03
N ARG A 152 -14.02 12.76 3.77
CA ARG A 152 -15.22 13.54 3.44
C ARG A 152 -15.93 13.05 2.18
N PHE A 153 -15.18 12.45 1.24
CA PHE A 153 -15.74 11.94 0.00
C PHE A 153 -16.44 10.60 0.21
N LEU A 154 -15.85 9.69 0.97
CA LEU A 154 -16.44 8.38 1.23
C LEU A 154 -17.66 8.50 2.14
N ARG A 155 -17.64 9.38 3.14
CA ARG A 155 -18.84 9.65 3.97
C ARG A 155 -20.05 10.08 3.14
N ALA A 156 -19.83 10.86 2.09
CA ALA A 156 -20.90 11.35 1.22
C ALA A 156 -21.59 10.24 0.38
N VAL A 157 -20.95 9.07 0.25
CA VAL A 157 -21.41 7.90 -0.53
C VAL A 157 -21.29 6.61 0.30
N ARG A 158 -21.44 6.71 1.62
CA ARG A 158 -21.23 5.62 2.57
C ARG A 158 -22.06 4.37 2.27
N ASP A 159 -23.27 4.54 1.78
CA ASP A 159 -24.18 3.49 1.37
C ASP A 159 -23.65 2.60 0.24
N LYS A 160 -22.70 3.09 -0.54
CA LYS A 160 -22.00 2.36 -1.60
C LYS A 160 -20.68 1.76 -1.15
N CYS A 161 -20.19 2.13 0.03
CA CYS A 161 -18.88 1.70 0.52
C CYS A 161 -18.94 0.27 1.09
N VAL A 162 -17.96 -0.53 0.71
CA VAL A 162 -17.71 -1.86 1.25
C VAL A 162 -16.25 -1.89 1.73
N VAL A 163 -16.02 -2.40 2.94
CA VAL A 163 -14.65 -2.55 3.45
C VAL A 163 -14.04 -3.82 2.87
N VAL A 164 -12.99 -3.65 2.09
CA VAL A 164 -12.14 -4.74 1.60
C VAL A 164 -10.69 -4.38 1.89
N PRO A 165 -10.07 -5.00 2.91
CA PRO A 165 -8.67 -4.77 3.24
C PRO A 165 -7.74 -5.16 2.09
N ILE A 166 -6.57 -4.51 2.04
CA ILE A 166 -5.51 -4.95 1.12
C ILE A 166 -4.95 -6.27 1.63
N GLY A 167 -4.95 -7.28 0.77
CA GLY A 167 -4.39 -8.59 1.04
C GLY A 167 -2.96 -8.73 0.50
N ILE A 168 -2.16 -9.52 1.21
CA ILE A 168 -0.81 -9.94 0.80
C ILE A 168 -0.68 -11.46 0.85
N ASP A 169 0.38 -11.99 0.26
CA ASP A 169 0.81 -13.38 0.50
C ASP A 169 1.49 -13.45 1.89
N VAL A 170 0.71 -13.79 2.92
CA VAL A 170 1.19 -13.84 4.31
C VAL A 170 2.26 -14.91 4.47
N GLY A 171 2.06 -16.08 3.85
CA GLY A 171 3.00 -17.20 3.92
C GLY A 171 4.40 -16.86 3.41
N ARG A 172 4.49 -15.96 2.43
CA ARG A 172 5.76 -15.46 1.89
C ARG A 172 6.62 -14.76 2.96
N PHE A 173 6.01 -13.94 3.80
CA PHE A 173 6.72 -13.20 4.86
C PHE A 173 6.93 -14.05 6.10
N GLU A 174 6.06 -15.00 6.36
CA GLU A 174 6.21 -15.95 7.45
C GLU A 174 7.33 -16.96 7.22
N SER A 175 7.62 -17.32 5.99
CA SER A 175 8.58 -18.37 5.60
C SER A 175 9.97 -18.24 6.23
N ARG A 176 10.40 -17.01 6.56
CA ARG A 176 11.69 -16.72 7.18
C ARG A 176 11.62 -16.36 8.67
N SER A 177 10.44 -16.36 9.26
CA SER A 177 10.25 -15.92 10.66
C SER A 177 10.92 -16.83 11.73
N GLY A 178 11.27 -18.05 11.37
CA GLY A 178 11.98 -19.00 12.23
C GLY A 178 13.48 -19.10 11.95
N GLU A 179 14.00 -18.38 10.97
CA GLU A 179 15.44 -18.42 10.65
C GLU A 179 16.29 -17.74 11.73
N PRO A 180 17.51 -18.24 12.00
CA PRO A 180 18.46 -17.54 12.85
C PRO A 180 18.73 -16.13 12.33
N ARG A 181 18.56 -15.13 13.19
CA ARG A 181 18.73 -13.71 12.79
C ARG A 181 20.16 -13.33 12.46
N ALA A 182 21.16 -13.99 13.07
CA ALA A 182 22.56 -13.61 12.90
C ALA A 182 23.03 -13.67 11.43
N PRO A 183 22.76 -14.72 10.63
CA PRO A 183 23.10 -14.73 9.21
C PRO A 183 22.35 -13.66 8.40
N LEU A 184 21.08 -13.42 8.72
CA LEU A 184 20.28 -12.39 8.05
C LEU A 184 20.83 -10.98 8.33
N ARG A 185 21.22 -10.72 9.59
CA ARG A 185 21.83 -9.45 10.00
C ARG A 185 23.21 -9.22 9.38
N ALA A 186 24.02 -10.28 9.28
CA ALA A 186 25.34 -10.21 8.66
C ALA A 186 25.25 -9.74 7.20
N ARG A 187 24.24 -10.16 6.46
CA ARG A 187 23.98 -9.72 5.08
C ARG A 187 23.84 -8.20 4.96
N TRP A 188 23.28 -7.57 5.99
CA TRP A 188 23.02 -6.12 6.03
C TRP A 188 24.03 -5.37 6.92
N HIS A 189 25.11 -6.02 7.34
CA HIS A 189 26.10 -5.45 8.28
C HIS A 189 25.50 -4.92 9.59
N LEU A 190 24.42 -5.57 10.04
CA LEU A 190 23.74 -5.27 11.31
C LEU A 190 24.40 -6.03 12.47
N PRO A 191 24.46 -5.46 13.68
CA PRO A 191 25.00 -6.15 14.85
C PRO A 191 24.12 -7.35 15.24
N PRO A 192 24.74 -8.49 15.61
CA PRO A 192 23.98 -9.70 15.96
C PRO A 192 23.22 -9.58 17.29
N ASP A 193 23.71 -8.78 18.22
CA ASP A 193 23.32 -8.70 19.63
C ASP A 193 22.61 -7.40 20.02
N ARG A 194 22.42 -6.46 19.10
CA ARG A 194 21.69 -5.21 19.33
C ARG A 194 20.29 -5.25 18.77
N PRO A 195 19.32 -4.52 19.37
CA PRO A 195 18.00 -4.42 18.81
C PRO A 195 17.99 -3.68 17.46
N VAL A 196 17.20 -4.21 16.51
CA VAL A 196 17.09 -3.67 15.15
C VAL A 196 15.64 -3.31 14.86
N ALA A 197 15.41 -2.03 14.59
CA ALA A 197 14.16 -1.56 13.98
C ALA A 197 14.23 -1.69 12.45
N VAL A 198 13.14 -2.07 11.83
CA VAL A 198 13.01 -2.14 10.36
C VAL A 198 12.00 -1.11 9.89
N PHE A 199 12.36 -0.36 8.87
CA PHE A 199 11.45 0.46 8.07
C PHE A 199 11.47 -0.08 6.64
N VAL A 200 10.29 -0.27 6.04
CA VAL A 200 10.16 -0.67 4.63
C VAL A 200 9.21 0.28 3.92
N GLY A 201 9.68 0.82 2.79
CA GLY A 201 8.85 1.63 1.93
C GLY A 201 9.59 2.68 1.14
N ARG A 202 8.91 3.20 0.12
CA ARG A 202 9.48 4.26 -0.71
C ARG A 202 9.72 5.54 0.11
N LEU A 203 10.91 6.12 0.04
CA LEU A 203 11.29 7.30 0.82
C LEU A 203 10.58 8.55 0.30
N ARG A 204 9.38 8.80 0.84
CA ARG A 204 8.50 9.91 0.47
C ARG A 204 8.19 10.77 1.69
N TYR A 205 7.81 12.03 1.43
CA TYR A 205 7.54 13.07 2.43
C TYR A 205 6.60 12.62 3.55
N TYR A 206 5.59 11.83 3.25
CA TYR A 206 4.56 11.44 4.22
C TYR A 206 4.96 10.27 5.14
N LYS A 207 6.08 9.60 4.86
CA LYS A 207 6.53 8.43 5.61
C LYS A 207 7.19 8.73 6.97
N GLY A 208 7.45 10.01 7.28
CA GLY A 208 7.94 10.44 8.58
C GLY A 208 9.38 10.06 8.90
N LEU A 209 10.23 9.94 7.87
CA LEU A 209 11.63 9.52 8.02
C LEU A 209 12.47 10.49 8.86
N ASP A 210 12.17 11.76 8.82
CA ASP A 210 12.82 12.79 9.63
C ASP A 210 12.50 12.62 11.13
N TYR A 211 11.26 12.28 11.49
CA TYR A 211 10.89 11.97 12.87
C TYR A 211 11.55 10.66 13.33
N LEU A 212 11.64 9.65 12.46
CA LEU A 212 12.34 8.39 12.76
C LEU A 212 13.81 8.62 13.03
N LEU A 213 14.52 9.38 12.19
CA LEU A 213 15.92 9.65 12.41
C LEU A 213 16.16 10.52 13.66
N ARG A 214 15.30 11.51 13.91
CA ARG A 214 15.40 12.36 15.13
C ARG A 214 15.09 11.61 16.42
N SER A 215 14.43 10.47 16.37
CA SER A 215 14.21 9.62 17.55
C SER A 215 15.40 8.75 17.92
N LEU A 216 16.29 8.42 16.96
CA LEU A 216 17.43 7.53 17.20
C LEU A 216 18.46 8.02 18.22
N PRO A 217 18.81 9.32 18.34
CA PRO A 217 19.68 9.80 19.41
C PRO A 217 19.16 9.48 20.82
N LEU A 218 17.82 9.36 20.98
CA LEU A 218 17.17 9.08 22.25
C LEU A 218 17.13 7.58 22.59
N VAL A 219 17.52 6.70 21.66
CA VAL A 219 17.58 5.24 21.83
C VAL A 219 18.95 4.73 21.34
N PRO A 220 20.03 4.95 22.10
CA PRO A 220 21.41 4.80 21.62
C PRO A 220 21.78 3.37 21.22
N ASP A 221 21.14 2.35 21.79
CA ASP A 221 21.44 0.94 21.49
C ASP A 221 20.70 0.39 20.27
N LEU A 222 19.73 1.13 19.73
CA LEU A 222 18.90 0.69 18.62
C LEU A 222 19.56 0.97 17.27
N HIS A 223 19.59 -0.03 16.41
CA HIS A 223 19.96 0.09 15.00
C HIS A 223 18.72 0.16 14.11
N LEU A 224 18.86 0.78 12.93
CA LEU A 224 17.78 0.92 11.94
C LEU A 224 18.21 0.29 10.62
N LEU A 225 17.41 -0.67 10.14
CA LEU A 225 17.44 -1.13 8.75
C LEU A 225 16.37 -0.36 7.95
N LEU A 226 16.80 0.53 7.07
CA LEU A 226 15.96 1.37 6.27
C LEU A 226 15.94 0.82 4.83
N VAL A 227 14.83 0.17 4.46
CA VAL A 227 14.65 -0.55 3.20
C VAL A 227 13.80 0.28 2.24
N GLY A 228 14.34 0.52 1.04
CA GLY A 228 13.69 1.21 -0.06
C GLY A 228 14.41 2.47 -0.51
N GLY A 229 14.19 2.83 -1.75
CA GLY A 229 14.68 4.05 -2.39
C GLY A 229 13.60 5.13 -2.48
N GLY A 230 13.95 6.27 -3.04
CA GLY A 230 12.97 7.32 -3.31
C GLY A 230 13.52 8.74 -3.32
N PRO A 231 12.64 9.73 -3.54
CA PRO A 231 13.05 11.13 -3.68
C PRO A 231 13.79 11.72 -2.46
N LEU A 232 13.56 11.16 -1.26
CA LEU A 232 14.19 11.65 -0.03
C LEU A 232 15.50 10.93 0.31
N TRP A 233 16.02 10.06 -0.55
CA TRP A 233 17.23 9.27 -0.28
C TRP A 233 18.40 10.11 0.22
N ASN A 234 18.81 11.11 -0.55
CA ASN A 234 19.96 11.96 -0.21
C ASN A 234 19.71 12.81 1.05
N SER A 235 18.54 13.41 1.18
CA SER A 235 18.18 14.21 2.35
C SER A 235 18.09 13.39 3.64
N THR A 236 17.60 12.14 3.55
CA THR A 236 17.52 11.23 4.69
C THR A 236 18.91 10.81 5.17
N ARG A 237 19.85 10.52 4.25
CA ARG A 237 21.24 10.22 4.60
C ARG A 237 21.95 11.41 5.24
N ALA A 238 21.84 12.58 4.63
CA ALA A 238 22.42 13.81 5.18
C ALA A 238 21.87 14.13 6.58
N LEU A 239 20.57 13.87 6.83
CA LEU A 239 20.00 14.04 8.15
C LEU A 239 20.57 13.03 9.16
N ALA A 240 20.79 11.78 8.79
CA ALA A 240 21.39 10.77 9.66
C ALA A 240 22.83 11.16 10.05
N GLU A 241 23.61 11.72 9.12
CA GLU A 241 24.96 12.26 9.36
C GLU A 241 24.90 13.46 10.31
N ALA A 242 24.03 14.42 10.05
CA ALA A 242 23.87 15.64 10.87
C ALA A 242 23.43 15.34 12.32
N LEU A 243 22.68 14.26 12.52
CA LEU A 243 22.24 13.79 13.85
C LEU A 243 23.27 12.87 14.54
N GLY A 244 24.38 12.55 13.88
CA GLY A 244 25.41 11.64 14.42
C GLY A 244 24.96 10.18 14.56
N VAL A 245 23.95 9.75 13.80
CA VAL A 245 23.39 8.39 13.88
C VAL A 245 23.68 7.53 12.65
N ALA A 246 24.44 8.03 11.69
CA ALA A 246 24.71 7.36 10.42
C ALA A 246 25.33 5.96 10.59
N ASN A 247 26.15 5.75 11.63
CA ASN A 247 26.77 4.46 11.96
C ASN A 247 25.79 3.40 12.50
N ARG A 248 24.55 3.79 12.82
CA ARG A 248 23.48 2.90 13.30
C ARG A 248 22.33 2.76 12.31
N VAL A 249 22.43 3.35 11.12
CA VAL A 249 21.41 3.29 10.08
C VAL A 249 21.97 2.62 8.84
N VAL A 250 21.41 1.47 8.49
CA VAL A 250 21.73 0.77 7.24
C VAL A 250 20.71 1.16 6.20
N PHE A 251 21.18 1.79 5.13
CA PHE A 251 20.37 2.15 3.96
C PHE A 251 20.57 1.09 2.87
N THR A 252 19.53 0.30 2.55
CA THR A 252 19.66 -0.77 1.54
C THR A 252 19.43 -0.27 0.11
N GLY A 253 18.70 0.85 -0.06
CA GLY A 253 18.09 1.17 -1.35
C GLY A 253 16.90 0.26 -1.67
N ASP A 254 16.53 0.21 -2.95
CA ASP A 254 15.50 -0.71 -3.41
C ASP A 254 16.05 -2.15 -3.33
N VAL A 255 15.25 -3.06 -2.77
CA VAL A 255 15.57 -4.47 -2.57
C VAL A 255 14.66 -5.29 -3.47
N ASP A 256 15.19 -6.36 -4.05
CA ASP A 256 14.41 -7.28 -4.84
C ASP A 256 13.25 -7.89 -4.03
N ASP A 257 12.14 -8.10 -4.71
CA ASP A 257 10.92 -8.60 -4.07
C ASP A 257 11.15 -9.93 -3.32
N GLY A 258 12.02 -10.82 -3.85
CA GLY A 258 12.41 -12.07 -3.22
C GLY A 258 13.20 -11.93 -1.91
N ASP A 259 13.93 -10.84 -1.74
CA ASP A 259 14.77 -10.56 -0.57
C ASP A 259 14.03 -9.79 0.55
N LEU A 260 12.88 -9.22 0.22
CA LEU A 260 12.11 -8.39 1.16
C LEU A 260 11.72 -9.15 2.45
N PRO A 261 11.31 -10.43 2.44
CA PRO A 261 11.06 -11.19 3.67
C PRO A 261 12.28 -11.29 4.59
N ALA A 262 13.50 -11.38 4.02
CA ALA A 262 14.72 -11.44 4.80
C ALA A 262 15.01 -10.12 5.53
N CYS A 263 14.62 -8.98 4.94
CA CYS A 263 14.74 -7.67 5.60
C CYS A 263 13.87 -7.59 6.86
N TYR A 264 12.62 -8.06 6.79
CA TYR A 264 11.75 -8.13 7.96
C TYR A 264 12.30 -9.10 9.01
N ALA A 265 12.70 -10.30 8.60
CA ALA A 265 13.20 -11.33 9.51
C ALA A 265 14.50 -10.93 10.24
N ALA A 266 15.30 -10.00 9.70
CA ALA A 266 16.48 -9.44 10.36
C ALA A 266 16.13 -8.52 11.54
N GLY A 267 14.89 -8.01 11.63
CA GLY A 267 14.45 -7.05 12.62
C GLY A 267 13.93 -7.64 13.93
N ASP A 268 13.82 -6.81 14.94
CA ASP A 268 13.15 -7.08 16.21
C ASP A 268 11.80 -6.38 16.33
N LEU A 269 11.65 -5.26 15.63
CA LEU A 269 10.43 -4.46 15.57
C LEU A 269 10.34 -3.73 14.23
N PHE A 270 9.14 -3.39 13.83
CA PHE A 270 8.87 -2.63 12.61
C PHE A 270 8.34 -1.23 12.94
N VAL A 271 8.75 -0.22 12.17
CA VAL A 271 8.36 1.17 12.41
C VAL A 271 7.86 1.82 11.13
N LEU A 272 6.63 2.34 11.13
CA LEU A 272 6.07 3.15 10.05
C LEU A 272 5.50 4.46 10.62
N PRO A 273 6.31 5.52 10.79
CA PRO A 273 5.91 6.76 11.44
C PRO A 273 5.29 7.75 10.46
N SER A 274 4.45 7.27 9.55
CA SER A 274 3.76 8.11 8.56
C SER A 274 2.95 9.20 9.25
N HIS A 275 3.01 10.44 8.73
CA HIS A 275 2.43 11.60 9.43
C HIS A 275 1.32 12.30 8.65
N THR A 276 0.91 11.77 7.52
CA THR A 276 -0.21 12.33 6.74
C THR A 276 -1.13 11.23 6.21
N ARG A 277 -2.36 11.60 5.88
CA ARG A 277 -3.38 10.72 5.29
C ARG A 277 -3.02 10.16 3.90
N ALA A 278 -1.87 10.55 3.33
CA ALA A 278 -1.34 9.91 2.13
C ALA A 278 -0.92 8.45 2.36
N GLU A 279 -0.68 8.06 3.64
CA GLU A 279 -0.60 6.66 4.06
C GLU A 279 -2.00 6.15 4.39
N ALA A 280 -2.66 5.51 3.44
CA ALA A 280 -4.05 5.12 3.61
C ALA A 280 -4.23 3.81 4.39
N PHE A 281 -3.30 2.86 4.24
CA PHE A 281 -3.43 1.52 4.81
C PHE A 281 -2.16 1.03 5.50
N GLY A 282 -1.01 1.18 4.84
CA GLY A 282 0.26 0.69 5.35
C GLY A 282 0.48 -0.79 5.07
N THR A 283 0.54 -1.20 3.79
CA THR A 283 0.78 -2.61 3.40
C THR A 283 2.02 -3.19 4.08
N SER A 284 3.09 -2.40 4.25
CA SER A 284 4.30 -2.81 4.97
C SER A 284 4.06 -3.10 6.47
N ILE A 285 2.98 -2.60 7.08
CA ILE A 285 2.55 -3.01 8.42
C ILE A 285 2.10 -4.46 8.39
N VAL A 286 1.27 -4.82 7.40
CA VAL A 286 0.76 -6.20 7.26
C VAL A 286 1.91 -7.17 6.98
N GLU A 287 2.87 -6.78 6.13
CA GLU A 287 4.07 -7.56 5.84
C GLU A 287 4.91 -7.80 7.11
N ALA A 288 5.09 -6.76 7.94
CA ALA A 288 5.78 -6.86 9.23
C ALA A 288 5.03 -7.79 10.21
N MET A 289 3.70 -7.66 10.29
CA MET A 289 2.85 -8.54 11.10
C MET A 289 2.97 -10.00 10.65
N ALA A 290 2.94 -10.26 9.34
CA ALA A 290 3.14 -11.59 8.77
C ALA A 290 4.54 -12.17 9.14
N ALA A 291 5.57 -11.33 9.11
CA ALA A 291 6.91 -11.70 9.57
C ALA A 291 7.01 -11.88 11.11
N GLY A 292 5.94 -11.59 11.86
CA GLY A 292 5.89 -11.72 13.32
C GLY A 292 6.59 -10.60 14.08
N LEU A 293 6.73 -9.43 13.48
CA LEU A 293 7.29 -8.25 14.14
C LEU A 293 6.20 -7.44 14.85
N PRO A 294 6.43 -6.96 16.07
CA PRO A 294 5.59 -5.92 16.67
C PRO A 294 5.73 -4.64 15.86
N VAL A 295 4.63 -3.92 15.67
CA VAL A 295 4.57 -2.74 14.82
C VAL A 295 4.49 -1.47 15.66
N ILE A 296 5.25 -0.43 15.30
CA ILE A 296 5.03 0.94 15.76
C ILE A 296 4.49 1.74 14.58
N SER A 297 3.31 2.30 14.72
CA SER A 297 2.66 3.16 13.73
C SER A 297 2.08 4.42 14.38
N THR A 298 1.59 5.33 13.55
CA THR A 298 1.05 6.61 14.02
C THR A 298 -0.45 6.70 13.81
N GLU A 299 -1.16 7.43 14.69
CA GLU A 299 -2.57 7.72 14.53
C GLU A 299 -2.78 8.91 13.57
N ILE A 300 -3.14 8.59 12.34
CA ILE A 300 -3.37 9.57 11.26
C ILE A 300 -4.79 9.48 10.67
N GLN A 301 -5.70 8.84 11.39
CA GLN A 301 -7.10 8.65 11.02
C GLN A 301 -7.29 7.94 9.67
N THR A 302 -6.45 6.93 9.42
CA THR A 302 -6.51 6.09 8.21
C THR A 302 -6.55 4.61 8.59
N GLY A 303 -6.25 3.72 7.64
CA GLY A 303 -6.19 2.29 7.93
C GLY A 303 -5.02 1.86 8.81
N THR A 304 -4.00 2.70 9.01
CA THR A 304 -2.77 2.30 9.74
C THR A 304 -3.03 1.86 11.17
N SER A 305 -3.82 2.60 11.94
CA SER A 305 -4.20 2.26 13.32
C SER A 305 -5.31 1.21 13.41
N TRP A 306 -6.04 0.97 12.32
CA TRP A 306 -6.97 -0.15 12.24
C TRP A 306 -6.23 -1.46 11.94
N VAL A 307 -5.20 -1.44 11.10
CA VAL A 307 -4.32 -2.58 10.82
C VAL A 307 -3.51 -2.92 12.06
N ASN A 308 -2.76 -1.96 12.61
CA ASN A 308 -1.99 -2.09 13.84
C ASN A 308 -2.87 -1.74 15.04
N GLN A 309 -3.23 -2.74 15.86
CA GLN A 309 -4.02 -2.55 17.06
C GLN A 309 -3.12 -2.18 18.23
N ASP A 310 -3.35 -0.98 18.80
CA ASP A 310 -2.57 -0.49 19.93
C ASP A 310 -2.62 -1.43 21.14
N GLY A 311 -1.46 -1.70 21.72
CA GLY A 311 -1.31 -2.61 22.85
C GLY A 311 -1.45 -4.11 22.51
N VAL A 312 -1.90 -4.48 21.31
CA VAL A 312 -2.18 -5.88 20.88
C VAL A 312 -1.17 -6.35 19.84
N THR A 313 -1.11 -5.70 18.67
CA THR A 313 -0.19 -6.08 17.59
C THR A 313 1.05 -5.20 17.54
N GLY A 314 1.06 -4.14 18.34
CA GLY A 314 2.13 -3.16 18.43
C GLY A 314 1.70 -1.94 19.22
N LEU A 315 2.30 -0.80 18.91
CA LEU A 315 2.03 0.49 19.54
C LEU A 315 1.57 1.50 18.50
N VAL A 316 0.58 2.32 18.84
CA VAL A 316 0.11 3.44 18.03
C VAL A 316 0.42 4.73 18.77
N ILE A 317 1.19 5.62 18.13
CA ILE A 317 1.67 6.85 18.73
C ILE A 317 1.14 8.09 17.98
N PRO A 318 1.19 9.29 18.58
CA PRO A 318 0.92 10.54 17.88
C PRO A 318 1.89 10.71 16.68
N PRO A 319 1.44 11.27 15.55
CA PRO A 319 2.32 11.62 14.44
C PRO A 319 3.19 12.83 14.78
N CYS A 320 4.32 12.99 14.06
CA CYS A 320 5.24 14.12 14.19
C CYS A 320 5.91 14.25 15.59
N ASP A 321 6.02 13.16 16.35
CA ASP A 321 6.59 13.15 17.70
C ASP A 321 7.79 12.18 17.80
N PRO A 322 9.03 12.68 17.63
CA PRO A 322 10.23 11.86 17.80
C PRO A 322 10.41 11.31 19.24
N GLY A 323 9.91 12.03 20.25
CA GLY A 323 9.99 11.59 21.65
C GLY A 323 9.10 10.38 21.91
N ALA A 324 7.82 10.45 21.49
CA ALA A 324 6.90 9.33 21.58
C ALA A 324 7.40 8.12 20.76
N LEU A 325 8.00 8.36 19.60
CA LEU A 325 8.57 7.32 18.77
C LEU A 325 9.76 6.64 19.45
N ALA A 326 10.66 7.42 20.05
CA ALA A 326 11.80 6.92 20.82
C ALA A 326 11.35 6.08 22.03
N ALA A 327 10.36 6.58 22.78
CA ALA A 327 9.81 5.86 23.94
C ALA A 327 9.21 4.50 23.52
N ALA A 328 8.43 4.47 22.42
CA ALA A 328 7.85 3.24 21.90
C ALA A 328 8.92 2.24 21.42
N MET A 329 9.92 2.71 20.67
CA MET A 329 11.04 1.88 20.22
C MET A 329 11.86 1.35 21.41
N GLY A 330 12.17 2.19 22.39
CA GLY A 330 12.90 1.81 23.60
C GLY A 330 12.15 0.76 24.42
N ALA A 331 10.84 0.95 24.61
CA ALA A 331 10.00 0.00 25.35
C ALA A 331 9.95 -1.39 24.68
N LEU A 332 9.82 -1.44 23.35
CA LEU A 332 9.87 -2.71 22.62
C LEU A 332 11.28 -3.29 22.54
N ALA A 333 12.32 -2.48 22.43
CA ALA A 333 13.70 -2.95 22.41
C ALA A 333 14.09 -3.63 23.73
N ALA A 334 13.62 -3.10 24.87
CA ALA A 334 13.93 -3.61 26.20
C ALA A 334 13.14 -4.86 26.61
N ASP A 335 12.01 -5.17 25.95
CA ASP A 335 11.09 -6.24 26.36
C ASP A 335 10.88 -7.30 25.26
N PRO A 336 11.73 -8.35 25.20
CA PRO A 336 11.60 -9.44 24.22
C PRO A 336 10.29 -10.22 24.36
N ALA A 337 9.75 -10.38 25.59
CA ALA A 337 8.53 -11.11 25.84
C ALA A 337 7.33 -10.38 25.22
N ARG A 338 7.26 -9.05 25.43
CA ARG A 338 6.25 -8.18 24.82
C ARG A 338 6.35 -8.16 23.31
N ARG A 339 7.58 -8.07 22.74
CA ARG A 339 7.79 -8.18 21.29
C ARG A 339 7.23 -9.48 20.74
N SER A 340 7.54 -10.60 21.39
CA SER A 340 7.07 -11.93 20.96
C SER A 340 5.55 -12.05 21.04
N ALA A 341 4.92 -11.56 22.10
CA ALA A 341 3.47 -11.59 22.27
C ALA A 341 2.76 -10.76 21.18
N MET A 342 3.20 -9.50 20.96
CA MET A 342 2.64 -8.63 19.93
C MET A 342 2.89 -9.15 18.52
N GLY A 343 4.07 -9.73 18.25
CA GLY A 343 4.39 -10.33 16.96
C GLY A 343 3.51 -11.54 16.64
N ARG A 344 3.23 -12.41 17.63
CA ARG A 344 2.27 -13.52 17.44
C ARG A 344 0.85 -13.03 17.18
N ALA A 345 0.39 -12.03 17.94
CA ALA A 345 -0.93 -11.45 17.72
C ALA A 345 -1.03 -10.77 16.34
N GLY A 346 0.05 -10.08 15.91
CA GLY A 346 0.13 -9.49 14.57
C GLY A 346 0.03 -10.55 13.47
N ARG A 347 0.77 -11.65 13.59
CA ARG A 347 0.73 -12.75 12.62
C ARG A 347 -0.65 -13.39 12.53
N ALA A 348 -1.28 -13.71 13.66
CA ALA A 348 -2.63 -14.25 13.69
C ALA A 348 -3.60 -13.32 12.95
N ARG A 349 -3.54 -12.02 13.23
CA ARG A 349 -4.37 -11.01 12.56
C ARG A 349 -4.08 -10.90 11.06
N ALA A 350 -2.81 -11.05 10.64
CA ALA A 350 -2.45 -11.03 9.22
C ALA A 350 -3.13 -12.19 8.47
N HIS A 351 -3.13 -13.39 9.02
CA HIS A 351 -3.85 -14.55 8.46
C HIS A 351 -5.37 -14.37 8.47
N GLU A 352 -5.93 -13.85 9.55
CA GLU A 352 -7.39 -13.71 9.72
C GLU A 352 -8.00 -12.64 8.81
N MET A 353 -7.23 -11.59 8.44
CA MET A 353 -7.82 -10.39 7.84
C MET A 353 -7.17 -9.96 6.52
N PHE A 354 -5.93 -10.38 6.25
CA PHE A 354 -5.12 -9.75 5.21
C PHE A 354 -4.50 -10.74 4.22
N GLU A 355 -5.02 -11.97 4.15
CA GLU A 355 -4.63 -12.91 3.09
C GLU A 355 -5.12 -12.45 1.72
N ALA A 356 -4.24 -12.54 0.71
CA ALA A 356 -4.57 -12.18 -0.67
C ALA A 356 -5.79 -12.90 -1.21
N SER A 357 -5.96 -14.18 -0.87
CA SER A 357 -7.11 -15.01 -1.27
C SER A 357 -8.42 -14.47 -0.75
N MET A 358 -8.46 -13.99 0.50
CA MET A 358 -9.65 -13.37 1.10
C MET A 358 -10.02 -12.05 0.43
N MET A 359 -9.02 -11.23 0.11
CA MET A 359 -9.23 -10.00 -0.64
C MET A 359 -9.84 -10.28 -2.01
N VAL A 360 -9.26 -11.24 -2.76
CA VAL A 360 -9.76 -11.62 -4.09
C VAL A 360 -11.20 -12.10 -4.01
N GLU A 361 -11.52 -12.98 -3.06
CA GLU A 361 -12.87 -13.52 -2.86
C GLU A 361 -13.89 -12.43 -2.50
N ALA A 362 -13.53 -11.53 -1.59
CA ALA A 362 -14.37 -10.40 -1.18
C ALA A 362 -14.67 -9.47 -2.37
N VAL A 363 -13.65 -9.13 -3.18
CA VAL A 363 -13.84 -8.30 -4.39
C VAL A 363 -14.73 -9.00 -5.40
N GLU A 364 -14.54 -10.29 -5.65
CA GLU A 364 -15.41 -11.05 -6.57
C GLU A 364 -16.87 -11.14 -6.06
N GLY A 365 -17.05 -11.24 -4.75
CA GLY A 365 -18.37 -11.17 -4.12
C GLY A 365 -19.10 -9.87 -4.47
N VAL A 366 -18.38 -8.75 -4.38
CA VAL A 366 -18.90 -7.43 -4.77
C VAL A 366 -19.22 -7.38 -6.28
N TYR A 367 -18.40 -7.96 -7.15
CA TYR A 367 -18.67 -7.99 -8.58
C TYR A 367 -19.95 -8.79 -8.89
N ARG A 368 -20.13 -9.96 -8.28
CA ARG A 368 -21.35 -10.77 -8.45
C ARG A 368 -22.60 -10.01 -7.99
N GLU A 369 -22.53 -9.30 -6.86
CA GLU A 369 -23.64 -8.46 -6.39
C GLU A 369 -23.99 -7.35 -7.39
N VAL A 370 -22.98 -6.68 -7.93
CA VAL A 370 -23.16 -5.58 -8.90
C VAL A 370 -23.81 -6.08 -10.19
N LEU A 371 -23.31 -7.20 -10.73
CA LEU A 371 -23.84 -7.77 -11.97
C LEU A 371 -25.27 -8.31 -11.81
N ALA A 372 -25.59 -8.95 -10.68
CA ALA A 372 -26.94 -9.44 -10.40
C ALA A 372 -27.98 -8.29 -10.39
N LYS A 373 -27.63 -7.14 -9.80
CA LYS A 373 -28.48 -5.95 -9.79
C LYS A 373 -28.64 -5.33 -11.18
N SER A 374 -27.60 -5.35 -12.02
CA SER A 374 -27.65 -4.81 -13.38
C SER A 374 -28.44 -5.69 -14.34
N ALA A 375 -28.56 -7.00 -14.08
CA ALA A 375 -29.36 -7.92 -14.90
C ALA A 375 -30.87 -7.86 -14.57
N GLY A 376 -31.26 -7.34 -13.40
CA GLY A 376 -32.64 -7.19 -12.95
C GLY A 376 -33.24 -5.79 -13.17
N SER A 377 -32.47 -4.85 -13.73
CA SER A 377 -32.88 -3.48 -14.07
C SER A 377 -33.10 -3.34 -15.59
#